data_4713e0bfe861d61e7ad2ea0ca485e493
#
_entry.id   4713e0bfe861d61e7ad2ea0ca485e493
#
_cell.length_a   1.000
_cell.length_b   1.000
_cell.length_c   1.000
_cell.angle_alpha   90.00
_cell.angle_beta   90.00
_cell.angle_gamma   90.00
#
_symmetry.space_group_name_H-M   'P 1'
#
loop_
_entity.id
_entity.type
_entity.pdbx_description
1 polymer ?
#
loop_
_entity_poly.entity_id
_entity_poly.type
_entity_poly.pdbx_seq_one_letter_code
_entity_poly.pdbx_strand_id
1 'polypeptide(L)'
;MNERMFKLMLVVVLLFCFQISNIMTVSANEPAQGDTWQQFWWKKDKSDKPKEDFPDLRGGPENPERVRQQPVDMTILQQRYPDTFILQGPTDQNRIALTFDDGPDPRFTEDVLNILNQYNVPGTFFLMGSRAIAYPEIVERMNNEGHVIGNHTYFHPNLVKEADIPTLEREVTRTEDVLNDIIGYRTSLFRPPYGFLYNELVEKLAEMQYLVIGWSVDSLDWEEDPPEVIASTVLENTHPGAIILMHDGADWDGDRTNTVESLHQIIPTLQQQGYEFVTVPELLNVPFTK
;
A
#
# COMPACT_ATOMS: atom_id res chain seq x y z
N MET A 1 -11.05 -61.14 10.11
CA MET A 1 -11.24 -60.47 11.40
C MET A 1 -12.37 -61.15 12.11
N ASN A 2 -12.15 -61.71 13.27
CA ASN A 2 -13.03 -62.70 13.88
C ASN A 2 -14.26 -62.01 14.52
N GLU A 3 -15.46 -62.52 14.38
CA GLU A 3 -16.72 -61.92 14.86
C GLU A 3 -16.71 -61.54 16.36
N ARG A 4 -15.93 -62.24 17.13
CA ARG A 4 -15.69 -61.93 18.56
C ARG A 4 -14.87 -60.61 18.77
N MET A 5 -13.94 -60.27 17.87
CA MET A 5 -13.19 -59.05 17.95
C MET A 5 -14.04 -57.84 17.53
N PHE A 6 -14.95 -58.00 16.58
CA PHE A 6 -15.86 -56.94 16.18
C PHE A 6 -16.87 -56.57 17.28
N LYS A 7 -17.41 -57.57 18.02
CA LYS A 7 -18.29 -57.34 19.14
C LYS A 7 -17.58 -56.68 20.34
N LEU A 8 -16.33 -57.04 20.57
CA LEU A 8 -15.53 -56.43 21.63
C LEU A 8 -15.21 -54.96 21.33
N MET A 9 -14.92 -54.64 20.04
CA MET A 9 -14.65 -53.28 19.60
C MET A 9 -15.91 -52.39 19.67
N LEU A 10 -17.08 -52.92 19.38
CA LEU A 10 -18.35 -52.21 19.46
C LEU A 10 -18.70 -51.86 20.92
N VAL A 11 -18.43 -52.78 21.87
CA VAL A 11 -18.66 -52.55 23.30
C VAL A 11 -17.73 -51.49 23.89
N VAL A 12 -16.47 -51.47 23.44
CA VAL A 12 -15.49 -50.44 23.88
C VAL A 12 -15.88 -49.06 23.36
N VAL A 13 -16.36 -48.95 22.08
CA VAL A 13 -16.82 -47.67 21.53
C VAL A 13 -18.07 -47.16 22.21
N LEU A 14 -19.01 -48.03 22.57
CA LEU A 14 -20.23 -47.66 23.28
C LEU A 14 -19.93 -47.25 24.77
N LEU A 15 -18.97 -47.89 25.43
CA LEU A 15 -18.54 -47.49 26.77
C LEU A 15 -17.80 -46.16 26.78
N PHE A 16 -17.04 -45.84 25.70
CA PHE A 16 -16.36 -44.55 25.57
C PHE A 16 -17.34 -43.40 25.30
N CYS A 17 -18.39 -43.65 24.50
CA CYS A 17 -19.47 -42.68 24.28
C CYS A 17 -20.31 -42.44 25.56
N PHE A 18 -20.48 -43.45 26.43
CA PHE A 18 -21.22 -43.29 27.67
C PHE A 18 -20.43 -42.55 28.76
N GLN A 19 -19.09 -42.62 28.74
CA GLN A 19 -18.23 -41.84 29.63
C GLN A 19 -18.14 -40.35 29.23
N ILE A 20 -18.27 -40.02 27.97
CA ILE A 20 -18.27 -38.61 27.52
C ILE A 20 -19.61 -37.94 27.85
N SER A 21 -20.70 -38.68 27.92
CA SER A 21 -22.03 -38.15 28.26
C SER A 21 -22.21 -37.79 29.75
N ASN A 22 -21.35 -38.29 30.64
CA ASN A 22 -21.45 -38.03 32.07
C ASN A 22 -20.50 -36.95 32.60
N ILE A 23 -19.72 -36.30 31.73
CA ILE A 23 -18.81 -35.18 32.09
C ILE A 23 -19.40 -33.81 31.75
N MET A 24 -20.55 -33.73 31.07
CA MET A 24 -21.22 -32.48 30.70
C MET A 24 -22.56 -32.23 31.40
N THR A 25 -22.69 -32.59 32.70
CA THR A 25 -23.69 -31.96 33.54
C THR A 25 -23.01 -31.09 34.60
N VAL A 26 -22.14 -30.18 34.12
CA VAL A 26 -21.96 -28.91 34.82
C VAL A 26 -23.20 -28.10 34.49
N SER A 27 -24.05 -27.87 35.49
CA SER A 27 -25.14 -26.90 35.43
C SER A 27 -24.65 -25.65 34.68
N ALA A 28 -25.16 -25.47 33.47
CA ALA A 28 -25.17 -24.16 32.86
C ALA A 28 -26.14 -23.35 33.74
N ASN A 29 -25.62 -22.67 34.75
CA ASN A 29 -26.24 -21.42 35.15
C ASN A 29 -26.25 -20.60 33.87
N GLU A 30 -27.44 -20.34 33.34
CA GLU A 30 -27.62 -19.31 32.36
C GLU A 30 -26.83 -18.09 32.83
N PRO A 31 -25.87 -17.56 32.07
CA PRO A 31 -25.34 -16.26 32.38
C PRO A 31 -26.56 -15.36 32.38
N ALA A 32 -26.84 -14.71 33.52
CA ALA A 32 -27.76 -13.57 33.54
C ALA A 32 -27.51 -12.80 32.27
N GLN A 33 -28.58 -12.40 31.54
CA GLN A 33 -28.50 -11.64 30.29
C GLN A 33 -27.47 -10.52 30.47
N GLY A 34 -26.22 -10.87 30.25
CA GLY A 34 -25.08 -9.95 30.24
C GLY A 34 -24.96 -9.39 28.84
N ASP A 35 -25.01 -8.09 28.78
CA ASP A 35 -24.78 -7.31 27.60
C ASP A 35 -23.65 -7.90 26.77
N THR A 36 -23.85 -8.12 25.49
CA THR A 36 -22.79 -8.50 24.55
C THR A 36 -21.67 -7.45 24.63
N TRP A 37 -20.44 -7.81 24.26
CA TRP A 37 -19.30 -6.88 24.24
C TRP A 37 -19.65 -5.57 23.49
N GLN A 38 -20.52 -5.62 22.49
CA GLN A 38 -21.04 -4.45 21.81
C GLN A 38 -21.89 -3.56 22.72
N GLN A 39 -22.76 -4.14 23.58
CA GLN A 39 -23.56 -3.38 24.55
C GLN A 39 -22.69 -2.80 25.67
N PHE A 40 -21.58 -3.47 26.05
CA PHE A 40 -20.64 -2.95 27.04
C PHE A 40 -19.97 -1.64 26.57
N TRP A 41 -19.64 -1.53 25.28
CA TRP A 41 -19.07 -0.31 24.73
C TRP A 41 -20.10 0.84 24.60
N TRP A 42 -21.37 0.51 24.40
CA TRP A 42 -22.43 1.53 24.27
C TRP A 42 -22.99 2.03 25.60
N LYS A 43 -22.90 1.24 26.68
CA LYS A 43 -23.39 1.61 28.02
C LYS A 43 -22.36 2.36 28.86
N LYS A 44 -21.15 2.57 28.35
CA LYS A 44 -20.18 3.40 29.09
C LYS A 44 -20.70 4.83 29.07
N ASP A 45 -21.12 5.28 30.25
CA ASP A 45 -21.69 6.61 30.44
C ASP A 45 -20.74 7.66 29.88
N LYS A 46 -21.23 8.49 28.97
CA LYS A 46 -20.45 9.56 28.34
C LYS A 46 -20.01 10.65 29.34
N SER A 47 -20.57 10.60 30.56
CA SER A 47 -20.29 11.58 31.62
C SER A 47 -18.96 11.37 32.35
N ASP A 48 -18.35 10.16 32.28
CA ASP A 48 -17.13 9.81 33.03
C ASP A 48 -15.82 9.89 32.20
N LYS A 49 -15.86 10.53 31.04
CA LYS A 49 -14.62 10.81 30.30
C LYS A 49 -13.97 12.06 30.89
N PRO A 50 -12.70 11.99 31.32
CA PRO A 50 -11.96 13.21 31.63
C PRO A 50 -11.94 14.09 30.38
N LYS A 51 -12.54 15.27 30.48
CA LYS A 51 -12.61 16.23 29.36
C LYS A 51 -11.26 16.79 28.95
N GLU A 52 -10.19 16.49 29.70
CA GLU A 52 -8.89 17.14 29.56
C GLU A 52 -7.90 16.37 28.69
N ASP A 53 -8.13 15.07 28.39
CA ASP A 53 -7.12 14.24 27.70
C ASP A 53 -7.40 13.89 26.24
N PHE A 54 -8.53 14.34 25.67
CA PHE A 54 -8.83 14.09 24.28
C PHE A 54 -8.85 15.42 23.50
N PRO A 55 -7.96 15.59 22.52
CA PRO A 55 -8.06 16.74 21.63
C PRO A 55 -9.42 16.71 20.93
N ASP A 56 -10.05 17.87 20.78
CA ASP A 56 -11.27 18.00 20.01
C ASP A 56 -11.13 17.38 18.62
N LEU A 57 -12.17 16.68 18.15
CA LEU A 57 -12.21 16.18 16.79
C LEU A 57 -12.10 17.34 15.80
N ARG A 58 -11.19 17.22 14.82
CA ARG A 58 -11.04 18.20 13.76
C ARG A 58 -12.00 17.87 12.61
N GLY A 59 -12.97 18.74 12.38
CA GLY A 59 -13.98 18.62 11.31
C GLY A 59 -15.11 17.64 11.61
N GLY A 60 -16.14 17.66 10.81
CA GLY A 60 -17.34 16.86 10.93
C GLY A 60 -18.55 17.62 11.48
N PRO A 61 -19.70 16.95 11.60
CA PRO A 61 -20.95 17.58 12.05
C PRO A 61 -20.87 18.17 13.46
N GLU A 62 -19.99 17.60 14.31
CA GLU A 62 -19.82 18.04 15.70
C GLU A 62 -18.97 19.32 15.81
N ASN A 63 -18.18 19.63 14.79
CA ASN A 63 -17.36 20.84 14.77
C ASN A 63 -17.30 21.42 13.35
N PRO A 64 -18.34 22.18 12.93
CA PRO A 64 -18.45 22.72 11.57
C PRO A 64 -17.37 23.74 11.20
N GLU A 65 -16.65 24.31 12.17
CA GLU A 65 -15.53 25.21 11.92
C GLU A 65 -14.30 24.49 11.37
N ARG A 66 -14.28 23.16 11.43
CA ARG A 66 -13.21 22.30 10.89
C ARG A 66 -13.64 21.78 9.53
N VAL A 67 -13.42 22.56 8.51
CA VAL A 67 -13.63 22.17 7.12
C VAL A 67 -12.71 20.97 6.84
N ARG A 68 -13.28 19.80 6.53
CA ARG A 68 -12.51 18.70 5.97
C ARG A 68 -11.96 19.17 4.63
N GLN A 69 -10.65 19.15 4.50
CA GLN A 69 -10.03 19.38 3.21
C GLN A 69 -10.55 18.34 2.22
N GLN A 70 -10.74 18.75 0.99
CA GLN A 70 -11.03 17.85 -0.11
C GLN A 70 -9.74 17.63 -0.90
N PRO A 71 -9.53 16.44 -1.47
CA PRO A 71 -8.39 16.25 -2.36
C PRO A 71 -8.51 17.22 -3.54
N VAL A 72 -7.40 17.82 -3.90
CA VAL A 72 -7.31 18.62 -5.12
C VAL A 72 -6.90 17.69 -6.26
N ASP A 73 -7.52 17.84 -7.42
CA ASP A 73 -7.17 17.08 -8.62
C ASP A 73 -5.66 17.20 -8.93
N MET A 74 -5.02 16.09 -9.29
CA MET A 74 -3.58 16.02 -9.53
C MET A 74 -3.13 16.95 -10.66
N THR A 75 -3.94 17.15 -11.70
CA THR A 75 -3.62 18.08 -12.80
C THR A 75 -3.64 19.52 -12.34
N ILE A 76 -4.52 19.86 -11.39
CA ILE A 76 -4.56 21.18 -10.76
C ILE A 76 -3.35 21.37 -9.85
N LEU A 77 -2.96 20.35 -9.08
CA LEU A 77 -1.76 20.42 -8.25
C LEU A 77 -0.50 20.59 -9.09
N GLN A 78 -0.36 19.85 -10.19
CA GLN A 78 0.74 20.03 -11.14
C GLN A 78 0.80 21.44 -11.73
N GLN A 79 -0.35 22.00 -12.12
CA GLN A 79 -0.41 23.37 -12.63
C GLN A 79 0.00 24.43 -11.60
N ARG A 80 -0.31 24.20 -10.32
CA ARG A 80 0.01 25.13 -9.23
C ARG A 80 1.46 24.99 -8.73
N TYR A 81 1.99 23.76 -8.75
CA TYR A 81 3.28 23.39 -8.20
C TYR A 81 4.12 22.61 -9.24
N PRO A 82 4.38 23.20 -10.45
CA PRO A 82 5.00 22.47 -11.55
C PRO A 82 6.41 21.95 -11.24
N ASP A 83 7.12 22.57 -10.31
CA ASP A 83 8.46 22.16 -9.89
C ASP A 83 8.46 21.16 -8.70
N THR A 84 7.27 20.86 -8.16
CA THR A 84 7.13 19.98 -6.97
C THR A 84 6.24 18.78 -7.24
N PHE A 85 5.18 18.91 -8.03
CA PHE A 85 4.20 17.87 -8.32
C PHE A 85 4.26 17.48 -9.80
N ILE A 86 4.70 16.26 -10.08
CA ILE A 86 4.98 15.80 -11.46
C ILE A 86 4.10 14.60 -11.79
N LEU A 87 3.44 14.63 -12.95
CA LEU A 87 2.61 13.53 -13.46
C LEU A 87 3.26 12.75 -14.59
N GLN A 88 4.15 13.37 -15.35
CA GLN A 88 4.82 12.76 -16.50
C GLN A 88 6.14 13.46 -16.78
N GLY A 89 7.00 12.78 -17.50
CA GLY A 89 8.25 13.35 -18.01
C GLY A 89 8.11 14.06 -19.37
N PRO A 90 9.25 14.48 -19.95
CA PRO A 90 9.31 15.04 -21.29
C PRO A 90 8.77 14.06 -22.34
N THR A 91 8.06 14.59 -23.35
CA THR A 91 7.40 13.79 -24.39
C THR A 91 8.14 13.77 -25.73
N ASP A 92 9.33 14.32 -25.78
CA ASP A 92 10.18 14.40 -26.98
C ASP A 92 11.05 13.16 -27.20
N GLN A 93 11.04 12.21 -26.23
CA GLN A 93 11.74 10.93 -26.29
C GLN A 93 10.78 9.81 -25.91
N ASN A 94 10.93 8.63 -26.54
CA ASN A 94 10.15 7.44 -26.22
C ASN A 94 10.65 6.76 -24.93
N ARG A 95 10.71 7.53 -23.83
CA ARG A 95 11.12 7.04 -22.50
C ARG A 95 9.92 7.01 -21.58
N ILE A 96 9.81 5.97 -20.77
CA ILE A 96 8.73 5.74 -19.82
C ILE A 96 9.27 5.17 -18.52
N ALA A 97 8.52 5.34 -17.42
CA ALA A 97 8.88 4.78 -16.14
C ALA A 97 7.78 3.85 -15.62
N LEU A 98 8.15 2.60 -15.29
CA LEU A 98 7.33 1.70 -14.47
C LEU A 98 7.51 2.06 -13.00
N THR A 99 6.40 2.24 -12.30
CA THR A 99 6.39 2.54 -10.88
C THR A 99 5.48 1.59 -10.13
N PHE A 100 5.89 1.22 -8.90
CA PHE A 100 5.19 0.26 -8.07
C PHE A 100 4.98 0.85 -6.68
N ASP A 101 3.75 0.78 -6.17
CA ASP A 101 3.35 1.29 -4.86
C ASP A 101 3.07 0.15 -3.87
N ASP A 102 3.01 0.51 -2.58
CA ASP A 102 2.60 -0.33 -1.46
C ASP A 102 3.60 -1.41 -1.01
N GLY A 103 4.68 -1.65 -1.74
CA GLY A 103 5.70 -2.62 -1.37
C GLY A 103 6.54 -2.23 -0.13
N PRO A 104 7.49 -3.10 0.28
CA PRO A 104 7.65 -4.46 -0.23
C PRO A 104 6.59 -5.42 0.33
N ASP A 105 6.11 -6.32 -0.50
CA ASP A 105 5.23 -7.41 -0.11
C ASP A 105 5.88 -8.75 -0.51
N PRO A 106 6.25 -9.63 0.43
CA PRO A 106 6.95 -10.87 0.11
C PRO A 106 6.14 -11.83 -0.76
N ARG A 107 4.84 -11.59 -0.93
CA ARG A 107 3.99 -12.40 -1.80
C ARG A 107 4.18 -12.08 -3.28
N PHE A 108 4.57 -10.84 -3.62
CA PHE A 108 4.53 -10.34 -5.00
C PHE A 108 5.81 -9.60 -5.42
N THR A 109 6.43 -8.81 -4.53
CA THR A 109 7.56 -7.93 -4.88
C THR A 109 8.73 -8.69 -5.47
N GLU A 110 9.07 -9.87 -4.92
CA GLU A 110 10.20 -10.66 -5.46
C GLU A 110 9.93 -11.13 -6.88
N ASP A 111 8.69 -11.48 -7.22
CA ASP A 111 8.33 -11.90 -8.58
C ASP A 111 8.34 -10.70 -9.55
N VAL A 112 7.92 -9.51 -9.12
CA VAL A 112 8.10 -8.28 -9.90
C VAL A 112 9.59 -8.05 -10.20
N LEU A 113 10.47 -8.11 -9.20
CA LEU A 113 11.92 -7.94 -9.38
C LEU A 113 12.52 -8.99 -10.34
N ASN A 114 12.07 -10.24 -10.23
CA ASN A 114 12.50 -11.32 -11.13
C ASN A 114 12.15 -11.01 -12.59
N ILE A 115 10.96 -10.50 -12.84
CA ILE A 115 10.50 -10.14 -14.19
C ILE A 115 11.24 -8.90 -14.72
N LEU A 116 11.41 -7.86 -13.90
CA LEU A 116 12.19 -6.68 -14.28
C LEU A 116 13.63 -7.06 -14.67
N ASN A 117 14.27 -7.93 -13.88
CA ASN A 117 15.60 -8.45 -14.18
C ASN A 117 15.62 -9.29 -15.48
N GLN A 118 14.62 -10.16 -15.69
CA GLN A 118 14.50 -10.97 -16.91
C GLN A 118 14.47 -10.11 -18.18
N TYR A 119 13.78 -8.99 -18.15
CA TYR A 119 13.68 -8.07 -19.29
C TYR A 119 14.72 -6.93 -19.28
N ASN A 120 15.58 -6.90 -18.27
CA ASN A 120 16.58 -5.84 -18.04
C ASN A 120 15.95 -4.44 -18.01
N VAL A 121 14.91 -4.27 -17.20
CA VAL A 121 14.12 -3.05 -17.05
C VAL A 121 14.25 -2.52 -15.62
N PRO A 122 14.63 -1.26 -15.41
CA PRO A 122 14.61 -0.65 -14.09
C PRO A 122 13.18 -0.24 -13.70
N GLY A 123 12.93 -0.17 -12.39
CA GLY A 123 11.67 0.32 -11.82
C GLY A 123 11.90 1.40 -10.76
N THR A 124 10.83 2.09 -10.39
CA THR A 124 10.81 2.98 -9.22
C THR A 124 9.74 2.50 -8.26
N PHE A 125 10.12 2.22 -7.02
CA PHE A 125 9.25 1.64 -5.99
C PHE A 125 8.96 2.67 -4.91
N PHE A 126 7.70 2.97 -4.66
CA PHE A 126 7.27 3.82 -3.56
C PHE A 126 6.84 2.95 -2.38
N LEU A 127 7.71 2.88 -1.37
CA LEU A 127 7.60 1.90 -0.30
C LEU A 127 6.92 2.46 0.95
N MET A 128 6.09 1.63 1.56
CA MET A 128 5.57 1.87 2.90
C MET A 128 6.64 1.59 3.95
N GLY A 129 6.89 2.54 4.85
CA GLY A 129 7.90 2.37 5.90
C GLY A 129 7.65 1.18 6.82
N SER A 130 6.38 0.86 7.12
CA SER A 130 5.99 -0.29 7.94
C SER A 130 6.31 -1.64 7.28
N ARG A 131 6.28 -1.71 5.96
CA ARG A 131 6.66 -2.89 5.19
C ARG A 131 8.17 -2.96 4.96
N ALA A 132 8.81 -1.83 4.69
CA ALA A 132 10.25 -1.76 4.52
C ALA A 132 11.02 -2.24 5.76
N ILE A 133 10.59 -1.84 6.97
CA ILE A 133 11.22 -2.32 8.20
C ILE A 133 10.95 -3.81 8.48
N ALA A 134 9.85 -4.35 7.96
CA ALA A 134 9.50 -5.77 8.12
C ALA A 134 10.26 -6.68 7.14
N TYR A 135 10.64 -6.18 5.96
CA TYR A 135 11.30 -6.93 4.89
C TYR A 135 12.49 -6.14 4.31
N PRO A 136 13.49 -5.78 5.13
CA PRO A 136 14.61 -4.95 4.69
C PRO A 136 15.45 -5.62 3.59
N GLU A 137 15.53 -6.95 3.57
CA GLU A 137 16.26 -7.71 2.56
C GLU A 137 15.68 -7.54 1.15
N ILE A 138 14.36 -7.33 1.01
CA ILE A 138 13.74 -7.05 -0.28
C ILE A 138 14.08 -5.63 -0.73
N VAL A 139 14.08 -4.66 0.20
CA VAL A 139 14.48 -3.27 -0.09
C VAL A 139 15.96 -3.19 -0.49
N GLU A 140 16.85 -3.91 0.22
CA GLU A 140 18.26 -4.02 -0.15
C GLU A 140 18.44 -4.63 -1.55
N ARG A 141 17.65 -5.67 -1.89
CA ARG A 141 17.64 -6.29 -3.20
C ARG A 141 17.24 -5.27 -4.29
N MET A 142 16.16 -4.54 -4.11
CA MET A 142 15.72 -3.48 -5.04
C MET A 142 16.86 -2.50 -5.33
N ASN A 143 17.48 -1.98 -4.26
CA ASN A 143 18.57 -1.01 -4.38
C ASN A 143 19.80 -1.59 -5.09
N ASN A 144 20.17 -2.83 -4.78
CA ASN A 144 21.33 -3.51 -5.37
C ASN A 144 21.12 -3.90 -6.84
N GLU A 145 19.89 -4.12 -7.27
CA GLU A 145 19.50 -4.38 -8.66
C GLU A 145 19.34 -3.09 -9.49
N GLY A 146 19.55 -1.91 -8.88
CA GLY A 146 19.54 -0.60 -9.58
C GLY A 146 18.17 0.03 -9.74
N HIS A 147 17.18 -0.45 -8.99
CA HIS A 147 15.88 0.22 -8.90
C HIS A 147 15.96 1.43 -7.97
N VAL A 148 15.07 2.41 -8.19
CA VAL A 148 14.98 3.61 -7.35
C VAL A 148 13.88 3.45 -6.32
N ILE A 149 14.14 3.94 -5.10
CA ILE A 149 13.23 3.83 -3.97
C ILE A 149 12.72 5.22 -3.61
N GLY A 150 11.38 5.35 -3.52
CA GLY A 150 10.66 6.52 -3.06
C GLY A 150 9.89 6.23 -1.76
N ASN A 151 9.37 7.28 -1.16
CA ASN A 151 8.62 7.26 0.10
C ASN A 151 7.12 7.23 -0.18
N HIS A 152 6.39 6.28 0.44
CA HIS A 152 4.93 6.13 0.33
C HIS A 152 4.22 6.21 1.68
N THR A 153 4.71 7.04 2.61
CA THR A 153 4.26 7.11 4.01
C THR A 153 4.59 5.85 4.83
N TYR A 154 4.33 5.90 6.12
CA TYR A 154 4.64 4.76 6.99
C TYR A 154 3.51 3.72 7.03
N PHE A 155 2.25 4.16 7.21
CA PHE A 155 1.08 3.31 7.36
C PHE A 155 0.03 3.47 6.26
N HIS A 156 0.32 4.16 5.17
CA HIS A 156 -0.60 4.41 4.06
C HIS A 156 -1.92 5.13 4.46
N PRO A 157 -1.89 6.20 5.30
CA PRO A 157 -3.10 6.91 5.68
C PRO A 157 -3.68 7.71 4.50
N ASN A 158 -5.00 7.91 4.50
CA ASN A 158 -5.59 8.92 3.62
C ASN A 158 -5.25 10.32 4.15
N LEU A 159 -4.22 10.94 3.58
CA LEU A 159 -3.64 12.21 4.05
C LEU A 159 -4.65 13.37 4.05
N VAL A 160 -5.72 13.30 3.27
CA VAL A 160 -6.74 14.34 3.20
C VAL A 160 -7.83 14.14 4.26
N LYS A 161 -8.19 12.89 4.55
CA LYS A 161 -9.27 12.56 5.49
C LYS A 161 -8.79 12.37 6.93
N GLU A 162 -7.59 11.83 7.09
CA GLU A 162 -7.10 11.28 8.36
C GLU A 162 -5.90 12.04 8.92
N ALA A 163 -5.25 12.89 8.09
CA ALA A 163 -4.01 13.53 8.44
C ALA A 163 -4.10 15.06 8.47
N ASP A 164 -3.28 15.65 9.32
CA ASP A 164 -2.89 17.06 9.33
C ASP A 164 -1.40 17.17 9.01
N ILE A 165 -0.86 18.38 8.92
CA ILE A 165 0.56 18.63 8.63
C ILE A 165 1.49 17.85 9.59
N PRO A 166 1.30 17.84 10.92
CA PRO A 166 2.13 17.05 11.82
C PRO A 166 2.06 15.54 11.57
N THR A 167 0.92 15.03 11.12
CA THR A 167 0.77 13.62 10.77
C THR A 167 1.52 13.31 9.47
N LEU A 168 1.40 14.16 8.45
CA LEU A 168 2.21 14.03 7.23
C LEU A 168 3.70 13.99 7.56
N GLU A 169 4.20 14.98 8.33
CA GLU A 169 5.61 15.06 8.72
C GLU A 169 6.07 13.76 9.40
N ARG A 170 5.29 13.25 10.34
CA ARG A 170 5.62 12.03 11.07
C ARG A 170 5.65 10.81 10.17
N GLU A 171 4.64 10.63 9.32
CA GLU A 171 4.52 9.51 8.38
C GLU A 171 5.70 9.49 7.39
N VAL A 172 6.01 10.64 6.83
CA VAL A 172 7.09 10.80 5.84
C VAL A 172 8.47 10.65 6.48
N THR A 173 8.74 11.33 7.61
CA THR A 173 10.04 11.28 8.27
C THR A 173 10.35 9.88 8.80
N ARG A 174 9.36 9.20 9.39
CA ARG A 174 9.56 7.84 9.89
C ARG A 174 9.91 6.86 8.77
N THR A 175 9.29 6.99 7.61
CA THR A 175 9.62 6.18 6.43
C THR A 175 11.00 6.53 5.89
N GLU A 176 11.32 7.82 5.80
CA GLU A 176 12.63 8.29 5.36
C GLU A 176 13.76 7.72 6.23
N ASP A 177 13.58 7.71 7.57
CA ASP A 177 14.56 7.16 8.50
C ASP A 177 14.75 5.65 8.29
N VAL A 178 13.65 4.89 8.18
CA VAL A 178 13.70 3.44 7.91
C VAL A 178 14.41 3.16 6.57
N LEU A 179 14.05 3.86 5.50
CA LEU A 179 14.69 3.67 4.20
C LEU A 179 16.17 4.04 4.26
N ASN A 180 16.53 5.17 4.87
CA ASN A 180 17.94 5.58 5.02
C ASN A 180 18.77 4.55 5.79
N ASP A 181 18.21 3.92 6.81
CA ASP A 181 18.90 2.89 7.59
C ASP A 181 19.19 1.63 6.74
N ILE A 182 18.34 1.33 5.75
CA ILE A 182 18.49 0.15 4.89
C ILE A 182 19.38 0.45 3.68
N ILE A 183 19.11 1.55 2.95
CA ILE A 183 19.76 1.83 1.65
C ILE A 183 20.90 2.87 1.72
N GLY A 184 21.08 3.52 2.87
CA GLY A 184 22.20 4.42 3.13
C GLY A 184 22.05 5.84 2.55
N TYR A 185 20.88 6.22 2.04
CA TYR A 185 20.59 7.58 1.59
C TYR A 185 19.14 7.99 1.85
N ARG A 186 18.87 9.30 1.86
CA ARG A 186 17.52 9.86 1.97
C ARG A 186 16.96 10.14 0.59
N THR A 187 15.83 9.50 0.26
CA THR A 187 15.15 9.75 -1.01
C THR A 187 14.48 11.12 -1.04
N SER A 188 14.52 11.78 -2.19
CA SER A 188 13.75 13.01 -2.46
C SER A 188 12.42 12.75 -3.17
N LEU A 189 12.08 11.49 -3.46
CA LEU A 189 10.85 11.12 -4.15
C LEU A 189 9.77 10.72 -3.14
N PHE A 190 8.58 11.27 -3.32
CA PHE A 190 7.39 10.94 -2.52
C PHE A 190 6.18 10.70 -3.43
N ARG A 191 5.38 9.68 -3.12
CA ARG A 191 4.06 9.50 -3.72
C ARG A 191 3.02 9.43 -2.60
N PRO A 192 1.93 10.24 -2.67
CA PRO A 192 0.90 10.19 -1.65
C PRO A 192 0.00 8.95 -1.83
N PRO A 193 -0.41 8.29 -0.75
CA PRO A 193 -1.48 7.29 -0.78
C PRO A 193 -2.71 7.79 -1.53
N TYR A 194 -3.28 6.95 -2.38
CA TYR A 194 -4.46 7.26 -3.22
C TYR A 194 -4.29 8.44 -4.21
N GLY A 195 -3.11 9.02 -4.33
CA GLY A 195 -2.89 10.27 -5.07
C GLY A 195 -3.49 11.51 -4.40
N PHE A 196 -3.96 11.42 -3.17
CA PHE A 196 -4.75 12.46 -2.50
C PHE A 196 -3.89 13.44 -1.71
N LEU A 197 -3.88 14.69 -2.17
CA LEU A 197 -3.28 15.83 -1.47
C LEU A 197 -4.19 17.06 -1.58
N TYR A 198 -3.91 18.06 -0.75
CA TYR A 198 -4.36 19.43 -0.90
C TYR A 198 -3.14 20.38 -0.84
N ASN A 199 -3.32 21.66 -1.16
CA ASN A 199 -2.22 22.59 -1.41
C ASN A 199 -1.18 22.62 -0.29
N GLU A 200 -1.61 22.77 0.97
CA GLU A 200 -0.71 22.91 2.12
C GLU A 200 0.15 21.66 2.36
N LEU A 201 -0.35 20.45 1.97
CA LEU A 201 0.45 19.24 2.04
C LEU A 201 1.54 19.22 0.97
N VAL A 202 1.25 19.72 -0.24
CA VAL A 202 2.26 19.86 -1.30
C VAL A 202 3.33 20.87 -0.91
N GLU A 203 2.92 22.02 -0.37
CA GLU A 203 3.84 23.04 0.13
C GLU A 203 4.74 22.49 1.24
N LYS A 204 4.17 21.70 2.16
CA LYS A 204 4.94 21.07 3.23
C LYS A 204 5.93 20.02 2.71
N LEU A 205 5.54 19.21 1.73
CA LEU A 205 6.44 18.27 1.08
C LEU A 205 7.59 18.97 0.36
N ALA A 206 7.31 20.11 -0.29
CA ALA A 206 8.35 20.96 -0.88
C ALA A 206 9.33 21.50 0.17
N GLU A 207 8.83 21.99 1.33
CA GLU A 207 9.68 22.41 2.45
C GLU A 207 10.55 21.25 2.96
N MET A 208 10.03 20.02 2.95
CA MET A 208 10.75 18.80 3.31
C MET A 208 11.68 18.30 2.19
N GLN A 209 11.84 19.05 1.11
CA GLN A 209 12.67 18.73 -0.05
C GLN A 209 12.22 17.44 -0.79
N TYR A 210 10.92 17.23 -0.91
CA TYR A 210 10.35 16.16 -1.71
C TYR A 210 9.83 16.66 -3.05
N LEU A 211 10.10 15.86 -4.08
CA LEU A 211 9.41 15.89 -5.36
C LEU A 211 8.24 14.90 -5.27
N VAL A 212 7.03 15.40 -5.47
CA VAL A 212 5.81 14.58 -5.43
C VAL A 212 5.57 13.99 -6.81
N ILE A 213 5.58 12.67 -6.89
CA ILE A 213 5.43 11.90 -8.13
C ILE A 213 4.02 11.32 -8.19
N GLY A 214 3.20 11.82 -9.09
CA GLY A 214 1.96 11.19 -9.50
C GLY A 214 2.19 10.23 -10.66
N TRP A 215 1.18 10.08 -11.52
CA TRP A 215 1.22 9.23 -12.72
C TRP A 215 0.39 9.83 -13.85
N SER A 216 0.66 9.43 -15.07
CA SER A 216 -0.13 9.76 -16.25
C SER A 216 -0.82 8.55 -16.85
N VAL A 217 -0.44 7.34 -16.44
CA VAL A 217 -1.07 6.08 -16.82
C VAL A 217 -1.38 5.28 -15.55
N ASP A 218 -2.65 5.01 -15.30
CA ASP A 218 -3.11 4.14 -14.23
C ASP A 218 -3.41 2.76 -14.84
N SER A 219 -2.77 1.73 -14.32
CA SER A 219 -2.97 0.35 -14.79
C SER A 219 -4.31 -0.23 -14.34
N LEU A 220 -4.91 0.33 -13.30
CA LEU A 220 -6.09 -0.18 -12.59
C LEU A 220 -5.88 -1.61 -12.03
N ASP A 221 -4.65 -2.02 -11.82
CA ASP A 221 -4.30 -3.35 -11.30
C ASP A 221 -4.79 -3.61 -9.88
N TRP A 222 -5.09 -2.55 -9.13
CA TRP A 222 -5.71 -2.61 -7.82
C TRP A 222 -7.17 -3.10 -7.83
N GLU A 223 -7.83 -3.09 -8.99
CA GLU A 223 -9.16 -3.69 -9.21
C GLU A 223 -9.10 -5.23 -9.36
N GLU A 224 -7.87 -5.81 -9.42
CA GLU A 224 -7.60 -7.24 -9.54
C GLU A 224 -8.15 -7.88 -10.83
N ASP A 225 -8.31 -7.08 -11.87
CA ASP A 225 -8.71 -7.53 -13.19
C ASP A 225 -7.72 -8.57 -13.78
N PRO A 226 -8.16 -9.40 -14.76
CA PRO A 226 -7.27 -10.34 -15.44
C PRO A 226 -6.03 -9.69 -16.04
N PRO A 227 -4.88 -10.40 -16.12
CA PRO A 227 -3.60 -9.83 -16.58
C PRO A 227 -3.68 -9.19 -17.96
N GLU A 228 -4.47 -9.73 -18.87
CA GLU A 228 -4.70 -9.19 -20.21
C GLU A 228 -5.46 -7.86 -20.20
N VAL A 229 -6.36 -7.64 -19.23
CA VAL A 229 -7.08 -6.37 -19.06
C VAL A 229 -6.14 -5.30 -18.53
N ILE A 230 -5.37 -5.62 -17.49
CA ILE A 230 -4.33 -4.73 -16.94
C ILE A 230 -3.34 -4.35 -18.06
N ALA A 231 -2.84 -5.34 -18.81
CA ALA A 231 -1.91 -5.10 -19.89
C ALA A 231 -2.52 -4.21 -20.99
N SER A 232 -3.76 -4.46 -21.43
CA SER A 232 -4.40 -3.62 -22.45
C SER A 232 -4.58 -2.18 -21.94
N THR A 233 -5.00 -1.99 -20.69
CA THR A 233 -5.14 -0.67 -20.07
C THR A 233 -3.83 0.12 -20.14
N VAL A 234 -2.72 -0.50 -19.74
CA VAL A 234 -1.40 0.13 -19.81
C VAL A 234 -0.99 0.42 -21.25
N LEU A 235 -1.08 -0.58 -22.15
CA LEU A 235 -0.61 -0.47 -23.53
C LEU A 235 -1.38 0.58 -24.34
N GLU A 236 -2.68 0.70 -24.14
CA GLU A 236 -3.54 1.66 -24.85
C GLU A 236 -3.33 3.11 -24.39
N ASN A 237 -2.89 3.32 -23.16
CA ASN A 237 -2.72 4.64 -22.57
C ASN A 237 -1.24 5.09 -22.49
N THR A 238 -0.29 4.21 -22.76
CA THR A 238 1.14 4.57 -22.73
C THR A 238 1.50 5.57 -23.83
N HIS A 239 2.24 6.59 -23.46
CA HIS A 239 2.72 7.66 -24.32
C HIS A 239 4.16 8.03 -23.93
N PRO A 240 4.94 8.74 -24.81
CA PRO A 240 6.25 9.25 -24.43
C PRO A 240 6.19 10.10 -23.16
N GLY A 241 7.11 9.86 -22.23
CA GLY A 241 7.14 10.53 -20.94
C GLY A 241 6.22 9.92 -19.87
N ALA A 242 5.51 8.83 -20.17
CA ALA A 242 4.56 8.23 -19.20
C ALA A 242 5.24 7.78 -17.91
N ILE A 243 4.60 8.09 -16.79
CA ILE A 243 4.82 7.47 -15.49
C ILE A 243 3.64 6.54 -15.28
N ILE A 244 3.91 5.23 -15.24
CA ILE A 244 2.90 4.17 -15.16
C ILE A 244 2.77 3.71 -13.72
N LEU A 245 1.57 3.85 -13.15
CA LEU A 245 1.24 3.35 -11.81
C LEU A 245 0.88 1.87 -11.88
N MET A 246 1.54 1.07 -11.07
CA MET A 246 1.22 -0.31 -10.72
C MET A 246 1.45 -0.52 -9.23
N HIS A 247 1.13 -1.70 -8.70
CA HIS A 247 1.30 -2.02 -7.29
C HIS A 247 2.03 -3.37 -7.13
N ASP A 248 3.04 -3.40 -6.24
CA ASP A 248 3.73 -4.63 -5.82
C ASP A 248 3.36 -5.05 -4.40
N GLY A 249 2.45 -4.31 -3.77
CA GLY A 249 1.85 -4.64 -2.48
C GLY A 249 0.33 -4.59 -2.51
N ALA A 250 -0.30 -5.31 -1.57
CA ALA A 250 -1.75 -5.36 -1.40
C ALA A 250 -2.13 -5.46 0.09
N ASP A 251 -3.40 -5.21 0.41
CA ASP A 251 -3.96 -5.55 1.71
C ASP A 251 -3.82 -7.07 1.98
N TRP A 252 -4.08 -7.49 3.23
CA TRP A 252 -3.87 -8.89 3.64
C TRP A 252 -4.72 -9.90 2.82
N ASP A 253 -5.86 -9.48 2.29
CA ASP A 253 -6.80 -10.24 1.46
C ASP A 253 -6.73 -9.88 -0.04
N GLY A 254 -5.90 -8.88 -0.41
CA GLY A 254 -5.69 -8.48 -1.79
C GLY A 254 -4.64 -9.36 -2.50
N ASP A 255 -4.73 -9.41 -3.82
CA ASP A 255 -3.86 -10.21 -4.70
C ASP A 255 -3.25 -9.33 -5.81
N ARG A 256 -1.94 -9.48 -6.04
CA ARG A 256 -1.20 -8.83 -7.14
C ARG A 256 -0.61 -9.84 -8.13
N THR A 257 -1.06 -11.09 -8.09
CA THR A 257 -0.63 -12.10 -9.05
C THR A 257 -0.93 -11.65 -10.48
N ASN A 258 -2.09 -11.06 -10.72
CA ASN A 258 -2.47 -10.54 -12.03
C ASN A 258 -1.61 -9.35 -12.47
N THR A 259 -1.19 -8.49 -11.53
CA THR A 259 -0.20 -7.44 -11.79
C THR A 259 1.12 -8.04 -12.26
N VAL A 260 1.65 -9.02 -11.52
CA VAL A 260 2.89 -9.73 -11.86
C VAL A 260 2.79 -10.34 -13.26
N GLU A 261 1.75 -11.12 -13.53
CA GLU A 261 1.54 -11.78 -14.83
C GLU A 261 1.39 -10.79 -16.00
N SER A 262 0.76 -9.63 -15.77
CA SER A 262 0.58 -8.61 -16.81
C SER A 262 1.91 -8.03 -17.34
N LEU A 263 2.94 -7.98 -16.50
CA LEU A 263 4.27 -7.48 -16.87
C LEU A 263 4.90 -8.28 -18.01
N HIS A 264 4.60 -9.57 -18.14
CA HIS A 264 5.06 -10.41 -19.25
C HIS A 264 4.48 -10.01 -20.61
N GLN A 265 3.39 -9.25 -20.62
CA GLN A 265 2.80 -8.69 -21.83
C GLN A 265 3.21 -7.22 -22.02
N ILE A 266 3.18 -6.44 -20.96
CA ILE A 266 3.45 -4.99 -20.96
C ILE A 266 4.88 -4.73 -21.43
N ILE A 267 5.88 -5.30 -20.75
CA ILE A 267 7.28 -4.96 -20.98
C ILE A 267 7.74 -5.29 -22.41
N PRO A 268 7.62 -6.54 -22.90
CA PRO A 268 8.10 -6.85 -24.24
C PRO A 268 7.32 -6.12 -25.35
N THR A 269 6.03 -5.84 -25.13
CA THR A 269 5.24 -5.10 -26.12
C THR A 269 5.69 -3.65 -26.24
N LEU A 270 5.90 -2.96 -25.12
CA LEU A 270 6.41 -1.57 -25.14
C LEU A 270 7.83 -1.47 -25.66
N GLN A 271 8.71 -2.45 -25.34
CA GLN A 271 10.04 -2.53 -25.94
C GLN A 271 9.98 -2.70 -27.46
N GLN A 272 9.08 -3.55 -27.98
CA GLN A 272 8.87 -3.71 -29.43
C GLN A 272 8.30 -2.46 -30.09
N GLN A 273 7.55 -1.64 -29.38
CA GLN A 273 7.05 -0.34 -29.84
C GLN A 273 8.14 0.75 -29.78
N GLY A 274 9.33 0.44 -29.29
CA GLY A 274 10.48 1.34 -29.22
C GLY A 274 10.51 2.23 -27.98
N TYR A 275 9.81 1.88 -26.93
CA TYR A 275 9.95 2.56 -25.64
C TYR A 275 11.18 2.08 -24.87
N GLU A 276 11.92 3.03 -24.31
CA GLU A 276 12.99 2.80 -23.34
C GLU A 276 12.43 2.93 -21.92
N PHE A 277 12.62 1.90 -21.13
CA PHE A 277 12.25 1.92 -19.71
C PHE A 277 13.40 2.53 -18.90
N VAL A 278 13.05 3.51 -18.09
CA VAL A 278 14.00 4.23 -17.21
C VAL A 278 13.37 4.42 -15.85
N THR A 279 14.18 4.77 -14.85
CA THR A 279 13.68 5.18 -13.54
C THR A 279 13.03 6.58 -13.62
N VAL A 280 12.16 6.92 -12.65
CA VAL A 280 11.54 8.26 -12.58
C VAL A 280 12.60 9.38 -12.55
N PRO A 281 13.68 9.31 -11.75
CA PRO A 281 14.72 10.35 -11.78
C PRO A 281 15.41 10.49 -13.15
N GLU A 282 15.68 9.38 -13.83
CA GLU A 282 16.26 9.41 -15.19
C GLU A 282 15.29 9.99 -16.21
N LEU A 283 13.99 9.65 -16.11
CA LEU A 283 12.95 10.21 -16.97
C LEU A 283 12.85 11.73 -16.82
N LEU A 284 12.91 12.22 -15.57
CA LEU A 284 12.75 13.64 -15.25
C LEU A 284 14.07 14.42 -15.27
N ASN A 285 15.21 13.75 -15.36
CA ASN A 285 16.55 14.31 -15.22
C ASN A 285 16.72 15.11 -13.91
N VAL A 286 16.33 14.50 -12.79
CA VAL A 286 16.41 15.08 -11.42
C VAL A 286 17.20 14.18 -10.47
N PRO A 287 17.83 14.73 -9.43
CA PRO A 287 18.39 13.91 -8.36
C PRO A 287 17.26 13.22 -7.59
N PHE A 288 17.54 12.03 -7.04
CA PHE A 288 16.60 11.26 -6.22
C PHE A 288 17.03 11.14 -4.75
N THR A 289 18.15 11.76 -4.39
CA THR A 289 18.68 11.80 -3.03
C THR A 289 18.74 13.23 -2.52
N LYS A 290 18.53 13.40 -1.22
CA LYS A 290 18.70 14.66 -0.48
C LYS A 290 20.11 14.82 0.02
#